data_7ffe2e6d587c97c6c805101fe4ccc536
#
_entry.id   7ffe2e6d587c97c6c805101fe4ccc536
#
_cell.length_a   1.000
_cell.length_b   1.000
_cell.length_c   1.000
_cell.angle_alpha   90.00
_cell.angle_beta   90.00
_cell.angle_gamma   90.00
#
_symmetry.space_group_name_H-M   'P 1'
#
loop_
_entity.id
_entity.type
_entity.pdbx_description
1 polymer ?
#
loop_
_entity_poly.entity_id
_entity_poly.type
_entity_poly.pdbx_seq_one_letter_code
_entity_poly.pdbx_strand_id
1 'polypeptide(L)'
;MQPSTDHIRRERDACGIGFLADASGRASRTIVEGLLEGLARMRHRGAVGADRLTGDGAGLLLPLPRALIPGPWCGLAMVFLRDEAARAAIEEACVAEGLGLGGWRSVPTVPAVLGEQARASMPQIEQLVLLQPLGVSLDEAEGCAYRARRRVQQEPGAYIASLSFRTVTYKALCAADQLEAFYPDLRDPALAVPFGIFHQRFSTNTAPSWERAQPLRLLCHNGEINSIDGNVAWMRARGHDLEENGSDSTLKPACSTTCCTAAPMSPR
;
A
#
# COMPACT_ATOMS: atom_id res chain seq x y z
N MET A 1 -42.31 -28.89 1.47
CA MET A 1 -40.88 -29.10 1.22
C MET A 1 -40.23 -27.74 1.32
N GLN A 2 -39.63 -27.40 2.49
CA GLN A 2 -38.92 -26.11 2.64
C GLN A 2 -37.59 -26.20 1.89
N PRO A 3 -37.19 -25.18 1.13
CA PRO A 3 -35.87 -25.18 0.49
C PRO A 3 -34.82 -25.18 1.59
N SER A 4 -33.90 -26.12 1.51
CA SER A 4 -32.74 -26.24 2.40
C SER A 4 -31.92 -24.95 2.35
N THR A 5 -31.78 -24.28 3.50
CA THR A 5 -30.93 -23.10 3.68
C THR A 5 -29.44 -23.45 3.76
N ASP A 6 -29.08 -24.70 3.50
CA ASP A 6 -27.70 -25.21 3.59
C ASP A 6 -26.76 -24.63 2.52
N HIS A 7 -27.31 -24.05 1.43
CA HIS A 7 -26.51 -23.40 0.41
C HIS A 7 -25.94 -22.04 0.82
N ILE A 8 -26.49 -21.41 1.85
CA ILE A 8 -26.07 -20.08 2.33
C ILE A 8 -24.84 -20.18 3.27
N ARG A 9 -24.56 -21.36 3.84
CA ARG A 9 -23.50 -21.56 4.83
C ARG A 9 -22.17 -22.09 4.30
N ARG A 10 -22.06 -22.38 3.02
CA ARG A 10 -20.78 -22.76 2.44
C ARG A 10 -20.06 -21.50 1.97
N GLU A 11 -19.15 -21.02 2.79
CA GLU A 11 -18.18 -20.03 2.41
C GLU A 11 -17.43 -20.52 1.16
N ARG A 12 -17.59 -19.81 0.05
CA ARG A 12 -17.01 -20.21 -1.24
C ARG A 12 -15.90 -19.28 -1.71
N ASP A 13 -15.74 -18.13 -1.03
CA ASP A 13 -14.80 -17.10 -1.41
C ASP A 13 -13.55 -17.16 -0.56
N ALA A 14 -12.39 -17.02 -1.24
CA ALA A 14 -11.08 -16.97 -0.62
C ALA A 14 -10.55 -15.54 -0.50
N CYS A 15 -11.43 -14.53 -0.46
CA CYS A 15 -11.04 -13.13 -0.39
C CYS A 15 -10.44 -12.79 0.97
N GLY A 16 -9.27 -12.15 0.95
CA GLY A 16 -8.56 -11.66 2.15
C GLY A 16 -8.64 -10.13 2.30
N ILE A 17 -9.63 -9.48 1.70
CA ILE A 17 -9.82 -8.02 1.75
C ILE A 17 -11.06 -7.69 2.59
N GLY A 18 -10.97 -6.57 3.33
CA GLY A 18 -12.12 -5.95 3.98
C GLY A 18 -11.93 -4.46 4.16
N PHE A 19 -13.01 -3.78 4.51
CA PHE A 19 -12.99 -2.37 4.86
C PHE A 19 -13.93 -2.09 6.02
N LEU A 20 -13.68 -0.99 6.71
CA LEU A 20 -14.54 -0.46 7.76
C LEU A 20 -14.58 1.06 7.63
N ALA A 21 -15.75 1.66 7.81
CA ALA A 21 -15.93 3.10 7.74
C ALA A 21 -17.03 3.57 8.70
N ASP A 22 -16.87 4.76 9.27
CA ASP A 22 -17.94 5.47 9.95
C ASP A 22 -18.79 6.21 8.91
N ALA A 23 -20.09 5.93 8.85
CA ALA A 23 -21.00 6.51 7.85
C ALA A 23 -21.14 8.04 7.99
N SER A 24 -20.83 8.61 9.16
CA SER A 24 -20.82 10.06 9.39
C SER A 24 -19.45 10.72 9.10
N GLY A 25 -18.43 9.92 8.71
CA GLY A 25 -17.09 10.41 8.45
C GLY A 25 -16.29 10.80 9.69
N ARG A 26 -16.73 10.43 10.89
CA ARG A 26 -16.02 10.75 12.14
C ARG A 26 -14.84 9.83 12.33
N ALA A 27 -13.68 10.42 12.60
CA ALA A 27 -12.49 9.65 12.97
C ALA A 27 -12.64 9.10 14.39
N SER A 28 -12.32 7.82 14.58
CA SER A 28 -12.29 7.18 15.90
C SER A 28 -11.23 6.10 15.99
N ARG A 29 -10.74 5.84 17.20
CA ARG A 29 -9.86 4.71 17.50
C ARG A 29 -10.58 3.38 17.28
N THR A 30 -11.87 3.31 17.54
CA THR A 30 -12.70 2.11 17.36
C THR A 30 -12.66 1.60 15.90
N ILE A 31 -12.59 2.51 14.92
CA ILE A 31 -12.43 2.10 13.50
C ILE A 31 -11.07 1.41 13.31
N VAL A 32 -9.98 1.94 13.87
CA VAL A 32 -8.65 1.32 13.78
C VAL A 32 -8.64 -0.07 14.41
N GLU A 33 -9.19 -0.20 15.60
CA GLU A 33 -9.30 -1.47 16.33
C GLU A 33 -10.13 -2.50 15.56
N GLY A 34 -11.26 -2.05 15.00
CA GLY A 34 -12.10 -2.91 14.16
C GLY A 34 -11.41 -3.37 12.87
N LEU A 35 -10.57 -2.52 12.25
CA LEU A 35 -9.78 -2.88 11.08
C LEU A 35 -8.70 -3.93 11.44
N LEU A 36 -8.00 -3.74 12.56
CA LEU A 36 -6.97 -4.65 13.04
C LEU A 36 -7.57 -6.00 13.43
N GLU A 37 -8.69 -6.00 14.14
CA GLU A 37 -9.43 -7.21 14.49
C GLU A 37 -9.95 -7.93 13.25
N GLY A 38 -10.53 -7.20 12.30
CA GLY A 38 -11.01 -7.74 11.03
C GLY A 38 -9.88 -8.40 10.24
N LEU A 39 -8.71 -7.72 10.17
CA LEU A 39 -7.52 -8.27 9.54
C LEU A 39 -7.06 -9.55 10.26
N ALA A 40 -6.92 -9.54 11.58
CA ALA A 40 -6.47 -10.69 12.38
C ALA A 40 -7.38 -11.91 12.18
N ARG A 41 -8.69 -11.71 12.11
CA ARG A 41 -9.68 -12.77 11.81
C ARG A 41 -9.52 -13.36 10.41
N MET A 42 -8.89 -12.66 9.50
CA MET A 42 -8.59 -13.14 8.15
C MET A 42 -7.28 -13.93 8.05
N ARG A 43 -6.60 -14.23 9.14
CA ARG A 43 -5.36 -15.00 9.14
C ARG A 43 -5.47 -16.32 8.36
N HIS A 44 -6.61 -17.00 8.46
CA HIS A 44 -6.89 -18.24 7.73
C HIS A 44 -6.95 -18.09 6.21
N ARG A 45 -6.98 -16.85 5.70
CA ARG A 45 -6.96 -16.50 4.26
C ARG A 45 -5.56 -16.30 3.71
N GLY A 46 -4.53 -16.30 4.56
CA GLY A 46 -3.13 -16.23 4.17
C GLY A 46 -2.42 -17.56 4.30
N ALA A 47 -1.25 -17.67 3.68
CA ALA A 47 -0.34 -18.77 3.93
C ALA A 47 0.81 -18.32 4.84
N VAL A 48 1.48 -19.29 5.44
CA VAL A 48 2.71 -19.11 6.20
C VAL A 48 3.81 -19.98 5.63
N GLY A 49 5.04 -19.48 5.66
CA GLY A 49 6.22 -20.18 5.20
C GLY A 49 6.59 -21.38 6.06
N ALA A 50 7.70 -22.03 5.70
CA ALA A 50 8.22 -23.21 6.40
C ALA A 50 8.60 -22.94 7.86
N ASP A 51 8.96 -21.68 8.18
CA ASP A 51 9.24 -21.22 9.56
C ASP A 51 7.97 -21.05 10.41
N ARG A 52 6.79 -21.24 9.83
CA ARG A 52 5.45 -21.10 10.43
C ARG A 52 5.14 -19.70 10.98
N LEU A 53 5.97 -18.71 10.67
CA LEU A 53 5.84 -17.33 11.14
C LEU A 53 5.86 -16.31 10.00
N THR A 54 6.62 -16.55 8.93
CA THR A 54 6.62 -15.66 7.77
C THR A 54 5.32 -15.81 6.99
N GLY A 55 4.50 -14.77 6.98
CA GLY A 55 3.25 -14.76 6.21
C GLY A 55 3.45 -14.25 4.78
N ASP A 56 2.42 -14.38 3.95
CA ASP A 56 2.42 -13.94 2.54
C ASP A 56 2.33 -12.42 2.37
N GLY A 57 2.02 -11.72 3.44
CA GLY A 57 1.89 -10.29 3.48
C GLY A 57 0.51 -9.83 3.96
N ALA A 58 0.52 -8.84 4.83
CA ALA A 58 -0.68 -8.20 5.35
C ALA A 58 -0.50 -6.69 5.41
N GLY A 59 -1.61 -5.94 5.43
CA GLY A 59 -1.52 -4.49 5.54
C GLY A 59 -2.85 -3.79 5.69
N LEU A 60 -2.72 -2.49 5.98
CA LEU A 60 -3.79 -1.52 6.12
C LEU A 60 -3.53 -0.31 5.22
N LEU A 61 -4.57 0.19 4.57
CA LEU A 61 -4.60 1.53 3.99
C LEU A 61 -5.51 2.39 4.87
N LEU A 62 -4.96 3.48 5.37
CA LEU A 62 -5.62 4.41 6.30
C LEU A 62 -5.55 5.84 5.76
N PRO A 63 -6.46 6.75 6.14
CA PRO A 63 -6.21 8.18 6.08
C PRO A 63 -4.91 8.56 6.78
N LEU A 64 -4.34 9.70 6.40
CA LEU A 64 -3.07 10.16 6.98
C LEU A 64 -3.13 10.24 8.50
N PRO A 65 -2.17 9.68 9.25
CA PRO A 65 -2.18 9.60 10.71
C PRO A 65 -1.67 10.92 11.34
N ARG A 66 -2.42 12.00 11.18
CA ARG A 66 -2.00 13.35 11.53
C ARG A 66 -1.63 13.52 13.01
N ALA A 67 -2.23 12.73 13.88
CA ALA A 67 -1.92 12.78 15.32
C ALA A 67 -0.57 12.14 15.68
N LEU A 68 -0.01 11.27 14.84
CA LEU A 68 1.24 10.56 15.13
C LEU A 68 2.49 11.34 14.74
N ILE A 69 2.35 12.31 13.85
CA ILE A 69 3.49 13.05 13.30
C ILE A 69 3.24 14.54 13.56
N PRO A 70 3.92 15.13 14.52
CA PRO A 70 3.72 16.55 14.82
C PRO A 70 4.26 17.46 13.71
N GLY A 71 3.64 18.61 13.53
CA GLY A 71 4.09 19.66 12.61
C GLY A 71 3.11 19.99 11.49
N PRO A 72 3.42 21.01 10.70
CA PRO A 72 2.57 21.51 9.62
C PRO A 72 2.78 20.73 8.31
N TRP A 73 2.47 19.45 8.31
CA TRP A 73 2.61 18.62 7.11
C TRP A 73 1.25 18.30 6.50
N CYS A 74 1.24 17.97 5.21
CA CYS A 74 0.01 17.71 4.46
C CYS A 74 -0.02 16.36 3.77
N GLY A 75 1.14 15.81 3.39
CA GLY A 75 1.27 14.53 2.70
C GLY A 75 2.33 13.63 3.32
N LEU A 76 2.31 12.37 2.96
CA LEU A 76 3.20 11.36 3.51
C LEU A 76 3.55 10.31 2.45
N ALA A 77 4.84 10.01 2.33
CA ALA A 77 5.30 8.80 1.67
C ALA A 77 5.62 7.72 2.71
N MET A 78 5.24 6.48 2.44
CA MET A 78 5.73 5.28 3.13
C MET A 78 6.67 4.56 2.19
N VAL A 79 7.90 4.37 2.61
CA VAL A 79 9.00 3.90 1.75
C VAL A 79 9.70 2.71 2.36
N PHE A 80 10.00 1.73 1.54
CA PHE A 80 10.86 0.60 1.84
C PHE A 80 12.22 0.85 1.16
N LEU A 81 13.25 1.12 1.95
CA LEU A 81 14.60 1.40 1.49
C LEU A 81 15.49 0.16 1.67
N ARG A 82 16.21 -0.17 0.63
CA ARG A 82 17.29 -1.18 0.64
C ARG A 82 18.65 -0.54 0.43
N ASP A 83 18.66 0.69 -0.08
CA ASP A 83 19.83 1.52 -0.27
C ASP A 83 19.53 2.95 0.21
N GLU A 84 20.37 3.48 1.06
CA GLU A 84 20.22 4.84 1.59
C GLU A 84 20.38 5.91 0.50
N ALA A 85 21.15 5.62 -0.55
CA ALA A 85 21.30 6.52 -1.69
C ALA A 85 19.97 6.78 -2.43
N ALA A 86 19.02 5.84 -2.34
CA ALA A 86 17.69 6.01 -2.94
C ALA A 86 16.85 7.13 -2.29
N ARG A 87 17.19 7.60 -1.08
CA ARG A 87 16.53 8.76 -0.46
C ARG A 87 16.67 10.02 -1.32
N ALA A 88 17.88 10.29 -1.80
CA ALA A 88 18.14 11.46 -2.63
C ALA A 88 17.31 11.45 -3.91
N ALA A 89 17.18 10.30 -4.56
CA ALA A 89 16.35 10.15 -5.76
C ALA A 89 14.86 10.40 -5.47
N ILE A 90 14.37 9.97 -4.31
CA ILE A 90 12.98 10.24 -3.88
C ILE A 90 12.77 11.72 -3.62
N GLU A 91 13.68 12.38 -2.91
CA GLU A 91 13.64 13.81 -2.63
C GLU A 91 13.66 14.63 -3.94
N GLU A 92 14.60 14.30 -4.82
CA GLU A 92 14.73 14.93 -6.12
C GLU A 92 13.46 14.80 -6.98
N ALA A 93 12.87 13.61 -7.00
CA ALA A 93 11.62 13.37 -7.70
C ALA A 93 10.45 14.20 -7.11
N CYS A 94 10.37 14.28 -5.77
CA CYS A 94 9.36 15.10 -5.11
C CYS A 94 9.53 16.59 -5.42
N VAL A 95 10.75 17.10 -5.31
CA VAL A 95 11.08 18.52 -5.60
C VAL A 95 10.82 18.84 -7.07
N ALA A 96 11.20 17.96 -8.00
CA ALA A 96 10.97 18.15 -9.45
C ALA A 96 9.48 18.24 -9.80
N GLU A 97 8.60 17.67 -9.00
CA GLU A 97 7.13 17.79 -9.15
C GLU A 97 6.55 18.93 -8.28
N GLY A 98 7.39 19.79 -7.70
CA GLY A 98 6.97 20.95 -6.93
C GLY A 98 6.53 20.65 -5.49
N LEU A 99 6.76 19.44 -4.98
CA LEU A 99 6.41 19.09 -3.59
C LEU A 99 7.45 19.63 -2.61
N GLY A 100 6.98 20.17 -1.50
CA GLY A 100 7.85 20.55 -0.38
C GLY A 100 8.20 19.33 0.48
N LEU A 101 9.42 19.35 1.03
CA LEU A 101 9.93 18.28 1.92
C LEU A 101 9.88 18.74 3.38
N GLY A 102 9.27 17.91 4.25
CA GLY A 102 9.20 18.13 5.68
C GLY A 102 10.18 17.27 6.51
N GLY A 103 10.97 16.43 5.82
CA GLY A 103 11.97 15.56 6.44
C GLY A 103 11.56 14.09 6.53
N TRP A 104 12.53 13.26 6.93
CA TRP A 104 12.37 11.81 7.09
C TRP A 104 12.04 11.42 8.53
N ARG A 105 11.24 10.41 8.67
CA ARG A 105 10.91 9.76 9.94
C ARG A 105 11.13 8.26 9.81
N SER A 106 11.97 7.68 10.66
CA SER A 106 12.03 6.23 10.79
C SER A 106 10.72 5.72 11.40
N VAL A 107 10.10 4.76 10.75
CA VAL A 107 8.85 4.17 11.25
C VAL A 107 9.19 3.19 12.39
N PRO A 108 8.58 3.33 13.57
CA PRO A 108 8.78 2.36 14.64
C PRO A 108 8.34 0.97 14.20
N THR A 109 9.22 -0.02 14.39
CA THR A 109 8.93 -1.42 14.06
C THR A 109 9.45 -2.37 15.13
N VAL A 110 8.83 -3.54 15.24
CA VAL A 110 9.24 -4.63 16.15
C VAL A 110 9.56 -5.87 15.32
N PRO A 111 10.77 -5.99 14.74
CA PRO A 111 11.12 -7.12 13.87
C PRO A 111 11.05 -8.49 14.53
N ALA A 112 11.16 -8.55 15.87
CA ALA A 112 11.12 -9.80 16.62
C ALA A 112 9.81 -10.60 16.46
N VAL A 113 8.71 -9.95 16.06
CA VAL A 113 7.41 -10.61 15.85
C VAL A 113 7.32 -11.33 14.52
N LEU A 114 8.25 -11.06 13.59
CA LEU A 114 8.25 -11.63 12.25
C LEU A 114 9.01 -12.96 12.19
N GLY A 115 8.67 -13.78 11.21
CA GLY A 115 9.45 -14.97 10.87
C GLY A 115 10.85 -14.64 10.33
N GLU A 116 11.72 -15.64 10.33
CA GLU A 116 13.13 -15.49 9.96
C GLU A 116 13.30 -14.98 8.51
N GLN A 117 12.56 -15.53 7.56
CA GLN A 117 12.63 -15.11 6.15
C GLN A 117 12.19 -13.66 5.95
N ALA A 118 11.13 -13.24 6.67
CA ALA A 118 10.66 -11.86 6.62
C ALA A 118 11.70 -10.90 7.20
N ARG A 119 12.33 -11.25 8.33
CA ARG A 119 13.39 -10.44 8.95
C ARG A 119 14.63 -10.36 8.07
N ALA A 120 15.07 -11.46 7.50
CA ALA A 120 16.26 -11.50 6.64
C ALA A 120 16.14 -10.63 5.38
N SER A 121 14.91 -10.44 4.89
CA SER A 121 14.60 -9.61 3.72
C SER A 121 13.99 -8.25 4.07
N MET A 122 13.94 -7.88 5.35
CA MET A 122 13.30 -6.65 5.81
C MET A 122 14.03 -5.41 5.27
N PRO A 123 13.32 -4.50 4.58
CA PRO A 123 13.86 -3.19 4.22
C PRO A 123 13.89 -2.26 5.43
N GLN A 124 14.64 -1.19 5.34
CA GLN A 124 14.47 -0.05 6.21
C GLN A 124 13.14 0.63 5.87
N ILE A 125 12.29 0.85 6.86
CA ILE A 125 10.95 1.42 6.67
C ILE A 125 10.93 2.85 7.16
N GLU A 126 10.65 3.76 6.23
CA GLU A 126 10.69 5.20 6.50
C GLU A 126 9.49 5.93 5.93
N GLN A 127 9.25 7.09 6.49
CA GLN A 127 8.27 8.05 6.01
C GLN A 127 8.95 9.35 5.62
N LEU A 128 8.67 9.83 4.40
CA LEU A 128 9.00 11.18 4.00
C LEU A 128 7.75 12.05 4.19
N VAL A 129 7.89 13.04 5.04
CA VAL A 129 6.85 14.05 5.30
C VAL A 129 6.86 15.06 4.16
N LEU A 130 5.68 15.38 3.64
CA LEU A 130 5.50 16.28 2.52
C LEU A 130 4.70 17.52 2.91
N LEU A 131 5.08 18.65 2.31
CA LEU A 131 4.39 19.91 2.40
C LEU A 131 3.65 20.17 1.09
N GLN A 132 2.40 20.60 1.18
CA GLN A 132 1.63 21.00 -0.01
C GLN A 132 2.16 22.33 -0.56
N PRO A 133 2.38 22.43 -1.87
CA PRO A 133 2.79 23.69 -2.47
C PRO A 133 1.72 24.77 -2.27
N LEU A 134 2.16 26.02 -2.09
CA LEU A 134 1.25 27.16 -1.91
C LEU A 134 0.39 27.37 -3.16
N GLY A 135 -0.89 27.54 -2.96
CA GLY A 135 -1.83 27.81 -4.06
C GLY A 135 -2.24 26.59 -4.89
N VAL A 136 -1.73 25.41 -4.57
CA VAL A 136 -2.06 24.15 -5.25
C VAL A 136 -3.19 23.45 -4.50
N SER A 137 -4.21 22.99 -5.23
CA SER A 137 -5.31 22.21 -4.64
C SER A 137 -4.83 20.83 -4.19
N LEU A 138 -5.64 20.17 -3.36
CA LEU A 138 -5.33 18.81 -2.89
C LEU A 138 -5.27 17.80 -4.05
N ASP A 139 -6.11 17.94 -5.06
CA ASP A 139 -6.14 17.06 -6.23
C ASP A 139 -4.88 17.24 -7.10
N GLU A 140 -4.45 18.47 -7.30
CA GLU A 140 -3.19 18.78 -7.99
C GLU A 140 -1.99 18.25 -7.21
N ALA A 141 -1.96 18.41 -5.89
CA ALA A 141 -0.91 17.84 -5.04
C ALA A 141 -0.85 16.30 -5.12
N GLU A 142 -2.01 15.61 -5.18
CA GLU A 142 -2.08 14.17 -5.45
C GLU A 142 -1.52 13.82 -6.84
N GLY A 143 -1.78 14.65 -7.85
CA GLY A 143 -1.19 14.51 -9.18
C GLY A 143 0.33 14.63 -9.15
N CYS A 144 0.88 15.62 -8.44
CA CYS A 144 2.33 15.78 -8.23
C CYS A 144 2.91 14.55 -7.51
N ALA A 145 2.26 14.09 -6.44
CA ALA A 145 2.67 12.89 -5.71
C ALA A 145 2.69 11.64 -6.60
N TYR A 146 1.70 11.49 -7.47
CA TYR A 146 1.66 10.40 -8.43
C TYR A 146 2.84 10.47 -9.42
N ARG A 147 3.13 11.64 -9.99
CA ARG A 147 4.25 11.81 -10.93
C ARG A 147 5.60 11.59 -10.25
N ALA A 148 5.81 12.14 -9.04
CA ALA A 148 7.02 11.89 -8.25
C ALA A 148 7.23 10.40 -8.00
N ARG A 149 6.19 9.67 -7.55
CA ARG A 149 6.25 8.23 -7.38
C ARG A 149 6.62 7.50 -8.68
N ARG A 150 6.10 7.96 -9.83
CA ARG A 150 6.40 7.35 -11.13
C ARG A 150 7.86 7.53 -11.53
N ARG A 151 8.48 8.67 -11.22
CA ARG A 151 9.92 8.91 -11.47
C ARG A 151 10.78 7.90 -10.70
N VAL A 152 10.44 7.65 -9.44
CA VAL A 152 11.20 6.76 -8.55
C VAL A 152 10.92 5.28 -8.79
N GLN A 153 9.87 4.93 -9.51
CA GLN A 153 9.42 3.54 -9.63
C GLN A 153 10.47 2.60 -10.24
N GLN A 154 11.44 3.11 -10.97
CA GLN A 154 12.53 2.33 -11.58
C GLN A 154 13.86 2.48 -10.84
N GLU A 155 13.90 3.27 -9.77
CA GLU A 155 15.11 3.44 -8.99
C GLU A 155 15.42 2.17 -8.21
N PRO A 156 16.62 1.59 -8.37
CA PRO A 156 17.02 0.45 -7.57
C PRO A 156 17.15 0.88 -6.10
N GLY A 157 16.79 -0.02 -5.21
CA GLY A 157 16.98 0.21 -3.77
C GLY A 157 15.84 0.91 -3.04
N ALA A 158 14.77 1.36 -3.74
CA ALA A 158 13.59 1.93 -3.11
C ALA A 158 12.28 1.31 -3.62
N TYR A 159 11.31 1.19 -2.72
CA TYR A 159 9.92 0.92 -3.08
C TYR A 159 9.00 1.86 -2.31
N ILE A 160 8.22 2.64 -3.03
CA ILE A 160 7.23 3.55 -2.43
C ILE A 160 5.90 2.79 -2.25
N ALA A 161 5.61 2.38 -1.01
CA ALA A 161 4.38 1.70 -0.65
C ALA A 161 3.15 2.61 -0.83
N SER A 162 3.29 3.87 -0.42
CA SER A 162 2.32 4.95 -0.69
C SER A 162 3.05 6.30 -0.72
N LEU A 163 2.56 7.24 -1.53
CA LEU A 163 2.93 8.65 -1.53
C LEU A 163 1.65 9.41 -1.84
N SER A 164 1.10 10.15 -0.86
CA SER A 164 -0.24 10.70 -0.96
C SER A 164 -0.45 11.83 0.05
N PHE A 165 -1.37 12.74 -0.28
CA PHE A 165 -1.90 13.78 0.61
C PHE A 165 -3.20 13.35 1.31
N ARG A 166 -3.65 12.11 1.10
CA ARG A 166 -4.92 11.57 1.63
C ARG A 166 -4.75 10.33 2.48
N THR A 167 -3.90 9.39 2.04
CA THR A 167 -3.82 8.06 2.65
C THR A 167 -2.37 7.59 2.81
N VAL A 168 -2.18 6.65 3.73
CA VAL A 168 -0.93 5.94 3.96
C VAL A 168 -1.18 4.43 3.97
N THR A 169 -0.22 3.66 3.50
CA THR A 169 -0.27 2.19 3.52
C THR A 169 0.75 1.63 4.49
N TYR A 170 0.30 1.03 5.57
CA TYR A 170 1.10 0.19 6.46
C TYR A 170 0.99 -1.25 5.99
N LYS A 171 2.08 -1.86 5.54
CA LYS A 171 2.11 -3.25 5.08
C LYS A 171 3.43 -3.91 5.38
N ALA A 172 3.43 -5.24 5.53
CA ALA A 172 4.62 -6.01 5.84
C ALA A 172 4.53 -7.43 5.27
N LEU A 173 5.68 -8.08 5.13
CA LEU A 173 5.75 -9.51 4.85
C LEU A 173 5.49 -10.28 6.14
N CYS A 174 4.23 -10.34 6.54
CA CYS A 174 3.77 -10.93 7.81
C CYS A 174 2.42 -11.63 7.65
N ALA A 175 2.04 -12.39 8.65
CA ALA A 175 0.65 -12.85 8.79
C ALA A 175 -0.24 -11.71 9.36
N ALA A 176 -1.53 -11.83 9.14
CA ALA A 176 -2.53 -10.82 9.51
C ALA A 176 -2.44 -10.35 10.97
N ASP A 177 -2.30 -11.27 11.89
CA ASP A 177 -2.26 -11.04 13.34
C ASP A 177 -0.92 -10.46 13.84
N GLN A 178 0.11 -10.41 12.99
CA GLN A 178 1.41 -9.83 13.33
C GLN A 178 1.50 -8.34 13.02
N LEU A 179 0.68 -7.81 12.12
CA LEU A 179 0.82 -6.44 11.60
C LEU A 179 0.75 -5.38 12.70
N GLU A 180 -0.21 -5.51 13.62
CA GLU A 180 -0.37 -4.61 14.76
C GLU A 180 0.83 -4.65 15.70
N ALA A 181 1.35 -5.85 15.97
CA ALA A 181 2.52 -6.03 16.82
C ALA A 181 3.80 -5.53 16.16
N PHE A 182 3.87 -5.59 14.84
CA PHE A 182 5.01 -5.15 14.05
C PHE A 182 5.12 -3.62 13.98
N TYR A 183 3.99 -2.89 13.83
CA TYR A 183 3.97 -1.44 13.77
C TYR A 183 3.40 -0.81 15.04
N PRO A 184 4.23 -0.33 15.99
CA PRO A 184 3.76 0.39 17.17
C PRO A 184 2.83 1.57 16.87
N ASP A 185 3.02 2.26 15.75
CA ASP A 185 2.12 3.33 15.28
C ASP A 185 0.65 2.89 15.26
N LEU A 186 0.37 1.64 14.91
CA LEU A 186 -1.00 1.12 14.84
C LEU A 186 -1.64 0.90 16.22
N ARG A 187 -0.82 0.86 17.28
CA ARG A 187 -1.26 0.73 18.67
C ARG A 187 -1.44 2.07 19.36
N ASP A 188 -0.96 3.14 18.76
CA ASP A 188 -1.04 4.46 19.38
C ASP A 188 -2.51 4.88 19.59
N PRO A 189 -2.92 5.22 20.82
CA PRO A 189 -4.29 5.61 21.10
C PRO A 189 -4.71 6.91 20.39
N ALA A 190 -3.74 7.76 19.99
CA ALA A 190 -4.00 8.95 19.21
C ALA A 190 -4.34 8.66 17.75
N LEU A 191 -4.04 7.46 17.23
CA LEU A 191 -4.42 7.08 15.88
C LEU A 191 -5.93 6.86 15.80
N ALA A 192 -6.63 7.79 15.18
CA ALA A 192 -8.05 7.74 14.89
C ALA A 192 -8.30 8.02 13.42
N VAL A 193 -9.14 7.23 12.77
CA VAL A 193 -9.47 7.36 11.35
C VAL A 193 -10.97 7.18 11.13
N PRO A 194 -11.56 7.79 10.07
CA PRO A 194 -12.96 7.58 9.72
C PRO A 194 -13.21 6.31 8.91
N PHE A 195 -12.17 5.76 8.26
CA PHE A 195 -12.26 4.53 7.47
C PHE A 195 -10.89 3.87 7.31
N GLY A 196 -10.87 2.67 6.81
CA GLY A 196 -9.68 1.99 6.33
C GLY A 196 -10.00 0.74 5.55
N ILE A 197 -8.99 0.23 4.86
CA ILE A 197 -9.04 -1.01 4.09
C ILE A 197 -7.95 -1.91 4.62
N PHE A 198 -8.23 -3.19 4.80
CA PHE A 198 -7.25 -4.19 5.18
C PHE A 198 -7.17 -5.33 4.17
N HIS A 199 -6.02 -5.95 4.12
CA HIS A 199 -5.79 -7.11 3.25
C HIS A 199 -4.86 -8.12 3.89
N GLN A 200 -5.27 -9.39 3.87
CA GLN A 200 -4.39 -10.54 4.06
C GLN A 200 -4.14 -11.17 2.68
N ARG A 201 -2.90 -11.14 2.24
CA ARG A 201 -2.50 -11.73 0.96
C ARG A 201 -2.44 -13.26 1.08
N PHE A 202 -2.87 -13.94 0.04
CA PHE A 202 -2.59 -15.34 -0.21
C PHE A 202 -1.82 -15.45 -1.54
N SER A 203 -0.60 -15.99 -1.47
CA SER A 203 0.30 -16.08 -2.62
C SER A 203 0.19 -17.46 -3.24
N THR A 204 -0.38 -17.56 -4.45
CA THR A 204 -0.50 -18.82 -5.18
C THR A 204 0.58 -18.98 -6.23
N ASN A 205 0.76 -17.97 -7.09
CA ASN A 205 1.60 -18.05 -8.29
C ASN A 205 2.85 -17.16 -8.23
N THR A 206 3.05 -16.39 -7.17
CA THR A 206 4.19 -15.48 -7.03
C THR A 206 4.79 -15.58 -5.65
N ALA A 207 6.13 -15.60 -5.56
CA ALA A 207 6.82 -15.58 -4.28
C ALA A 207 6.40 -14.37 -3.44
N PRO A 208 6.14 -14.53 -2.14
CA PRO A 208 5.88 -13.43 -1.24
C PRO A 208 7.06 -12.46 -1.16
N SER A 209 6.78 -11.16 -1.06
CA SER A 209 7.79 -10.14 -0.77
C SER A 209 7.15 -8.95 -0.06
N TRP A 210 7.97 -8.10 0.53
CA TRP A 210 7.56 -6.87 1.18
C TRP A 210 6.76 -5.95 0.24
N GLU A 211 7.23 -5.83 -0.99
CA GLU A 211 6.63 -4.96 -2.01
C GLU A 211 5.27 -5.50 -2.48
N ARG A 212 5.12 -6.82 -2.51
CA ARG A 212 3.89 -7.50 -2.97
C ARG A 212 2.81 -7.63 -1.91
N ALA A 213 3.11 -7.36 -0.64
CA ALA A 213 2.08 -7.23 0.38
C ALA A 213 1.05 -6.17 -0.03
N GLN A 214 -0.21 -6.38 0.33
CA GLN A 214 -1.31 -5.48 0.03
C GLN A 214 -1.88 -4.86 1.31
N PRO A 215 -2.67 -3.77 1.23
CA PRO A 215 -3.13 -3.12 0.01
C PRO A 215 -2.04 -2.35 -0.72
N LEU A 216 -2.23 -2.15 -2.01
CA LEU A 216 -1.47 -1.17 -2.79
C LEU A 216 -2.14 0.21 -2.64
N ARG A 217 -1.43 1.30 -2.98
CA ARG A 217 -1.94 2.66 -2.76
C ARG A 217 -3.34 2.92 -3.37
N LEU A 218 -3.62 2.40 -4.55
CA LEU A 218 -4.87 2.63 -5.29
C LEU A 218 -5.63 1.33 -5.59
N LEU A 219 -5.10 0.19 -5.20
CA LEU A 219 -5.64 -1.11 -5.57
C LEU A 219 -5.52 -2.08 -4.40
N CYS A 220 -6.61 -2.79 -4.15
CA CYS A 220 -6.62 -3.91 -3.24
C CYS A 220 -7.48 -5.02 -3.86
N HIS A 221 -6.89 -6.18 -4.10
CA HIS A 221 -7.58 -7.28 -4.74
C HIS A 221 -7.03 -8.62 -4.30
N ASN A 222 -7.85 -9.66 -4.44
CA ASN A 222 -7.48 -11.04 -4.14
C ASN A 222 -7.61 -11.95 -5.37
N GLY A 223 -7.72 -11.35 -6.55
CA GLY A 223 -7.85 -12.08 -7.81
C GLY A 223 -6.51 -12.44 -8.43
N GLU A 224 -6.48 -13.51 -9.20
CA GLU A 224 -5.39 -13.81 -10.12
C GLU A 224 -5.49 -12.93 -11.36
N ILE A 225 -4.37 -12.35 -11.78
CA ILE A 225 -4.25 -11.60 -13.03
C ILE A 225 -3.41 -12.46 -13.98
N ASN A 226 -4.09 -13.39 -14.66
CA ASN A 226 -3.42 -14.41 -15.47
C ASN A 226 -3.06 -13.95 -16.89
N SER A 227 -3.54 -12.77 -17.32
CA SER A 227 -3.36 -12.25 -18.68
C SER A 227 -2.66 -10.90 -18.66
N ILE A 228 -1.53 -10.79 -17.96
CA ILE A 228 -0.83 -9.52 -17.79
C ILE A 228 -0.44 -8.89 -19.13
N ASP A 229 0.10 -9.70 -20.06
CA ASP A 229 0.52 -9.23 -21.37
C ASP A 229 -0.68 -8.77 -22.21
N GLY A 230 -1.80 -9.49 -22.14
CA GLY A 230 -3.04 -9.10 -22.78
C GLY A 230 -3.58 -7.79 -22.21
N ASN A 231 -3.58 -7.63 -20.88
CA ASN A 231 -4.01 -6.39 -20.23
C ASN A 231 -3.09 -5.22 -20.59
N VAL A 232 -1.77 -5.43 -20.66
CA VAL A 232 -0.81 -4.42 -21.11
C VAL A 232 -1.06 -4.02 -22.56
N ALA A 233 -1.29 -5.00 -23.45
CA ALA A 233 -1.58 -4.75 -24.85
C ALA A 233 -2.89 -3.95 -25.02
N TRP A 234 -3.94 -4.32 -24.30
CA TRP A 234 -5.20 -3.57 -24.26
C TRP A 234 -5.04 -2.14 -23.77
N MET A 235 -4.29 -1.92 -22.69
CA MET A 235 -4.05 -0.57 -22.19
C MET A 235 -3.21 0.28 -23.16
N ARG A 236 -2.26 -0.33 -23.86
CA ARG A 236 -1.50 0.36 -24.92
C ARG A 236 -2.40 0.76 -26.09
N ALA A 237 -3.28 -0.14 -26.53
CA ALA A 237 -4.25 0.16 -27.60
C ALA A 237 -5.20 1.29 -27.22
N ARG A 238 -5.65 1.35 -25.96
CA ARG A 238 -6.54 2.41 -25.46
C ARG A 238 -5.80 3.71 -25.13
N GLY A 239 -4.49 3.72 -25.10
CA GLY A 239 -3.69 4.92 -24.85
C GLY A 239 -4.02 6.04 -25.83
N HIS A 240 -4.30 5.72 -27.09
CA HIS A 240 -4.72 6.66 -28.12
C HIS A 240 -6.07 7.34 -27.77
N ASP A 241 -7.04 6.57 -27.30
CA ASP A 241 -8.38 7.10 -26.94
C ASP A 241 -8.30 8.05 -25.72
N LEU A 242 -7.30 7.87 -24.86
CA LEU A 242 -7.09 8.71 -23.67
C LEU A 242 -6.41 10.03 -24.04
N GLU A 243 -5.61 10.05 -25.10
CA GLU A 243 -4.97 11.27 -25.62
C GLU A 243 -5.97 12.16 -26.39
N GLU A 244 -6.91 11.57 -27.14
CA GLU A 244 -7.91 12.30 -27.92
C GLU A 244 -8.99 12.97 -27.06
N ASN A 245 -9.31 12.42 -25.89
CA ASN A 245 -10.35 12.93 -24.99
C ASN A 245 -9.92 14.10 -24.10
N GLY A 246 -8.81 14.78 -24.37
CA GLY A 246 -8.46 16.08 -23.80
C GLY A 246 -8.19 16.08 -22.31
N SER A 247 -7.99 14.95 -21.69
CA SER A 247 -7.42 14.90 -20.36
C SER A 247 -5.95 15.29 -20.44
N ASP A 248 -5.64 16.36 -19.76
CA ASP A 248 -4.33 16.95 -19.49
C ASP A 248 -3.13 16.11 -19.98
N SER A 249 -2.35 16.64 -20.91
CA SER A 249 -1.16 16.00 -21.49
C SER A 249 -0.12 15.57 -20.45
N THR A 250 -0.28 16.01 -19.19
CA THR A 250 0.51 15.58 -18.02
C THR A 250 0.10 14.19 -17.50
N LEU A 251 -1.08 13.72 -17.89
CA LEU A 251 -1.57 12.37 -17.62
C LEU A 251 -1.28 11.40 -18.76
N LYS A 252 -0.31 11.72 -19.64
CA LYS A 252 0.15 10.76 -20.64
C LYS A 252 0.31 9.40 -19.99
N PRO A 253 -0.31 8.37 -20.59
CA PRO A 253 -0.56 7.13 -19.87
C PRO A 253 0.75 6.57 -19.36
N ALA A 254 0.90 6.69 -18.06
CA ALA A 254 1.82 5.89 -17.29
C ALA A 254 1.58 4.38 -17.51
N CYS A 255 0.78 4.06 -18.49
CA CYS A 255 0.40 2.72 -18.92
C CYS A 255 1.37 2.09 -19.91
N SER A 256 2.36 2.82 -20.41
CA SER A 256 3.45 2.21 -21.12
C SER A 256 4.41 1.59 -20.12
N THR A 257 4.16 0.40 -19.72
CA THR A 257 5.12 -0.56 -19.14
C THR A 257 5.04 -0.86 -17.64
N THR A 258 4.52 0.00 -16.76
CA THR A 258 4.84 -0.16 -15.33
C THR A 258 3.67 -0.31 -14.36
N CYS A 259 2.41 -0.18 -14.78
CA CYS A 259 1.27 -0.60 -13.93
C CYS A 259 1.24 -2.13 -13.70
N CYS A 260 1.91 -2.88 -14.55
CA CYS A 260 1.88 -4.34 -14.57
C CYS A 260 3.20 -5.02 -14.25
N THR A 261 4.30 -4.32 -14.16
CA THR A 261 5.54 -4.91 -13.66
C THR A 261 5.56 -4.87 -12.13
N ALA A 262 4.83 -5.78 -11.53
CA ALA A 262 5.30 -6.41 -10.33
C ALA A 262 6.67 -6.99 -10.66
N ALA A 263 7.74 -6.44 -10.09
CA ALA A 263 9.15 -6.83 -10.17
C ALA A 263 9.60 -7.73 -11.33
N PRO A 264 10.77 -7.49 -11.94
CA PRO A 264 11.27 -8.32 -13.01
C PRO A 264 11.32 -9.78 -12.54
N MET A 265 10.76 -10.68 -13.33
CA MET A 265 11.03 -12.10 -13.21
C MET A 265 12.53 -12.24 -13.44
N SER A 266 13.30 -12.65 -12.44
CA SER A 266 14.68 -13.11 -12.66
C SER A 266 14.65 -14.25 -13.69
N PRO A 267 15.51 -14.25 -14.69
CA PRO A 267 15.66 -15.39 -15.58
C PRO A 267 16.10 -16.60 -14.74
N ARG A 268 15.58 -17.77 -15.09
CA ARG A 268 15.99 -19.05 -14.53
C ARG A 268 17.44 -19.34 -14.86
#